data_2d91889874b5567612abbcdad920ede9
#
_entry.id   2d91889874b5567612abbcdad920ede9
#
_cell.length_a   1.000
_cell.length_b   1.000
_cell.length_c   1.000
_cell.angle_alpha   90.00
_cell.angle_beta   90.00
_cell.angle_gamma   90.00
#
_symmetry.space_group_name_H-M   'P 1'
#
loop_
_entity.id
_entity.type
_entity.pdbx_description
1 polymer ?
#
loop_
_entity_poly.entity_id
_entity_poly.type
_entity_poly.pdbx_seq_one_letter_code
_entity_poly.pdbx_strand_id
1 'polypeptide(L)'
;MTVIVTIVVFLGIIGAGGYYAYNKFFGTTAESANSTNAIKTKSKTADAKAGITLNNDGTEWVQVVSTGKVNKKVQDLSTADLVIYRIHNPKILKTVTSLTTAPQSMDTMMAKYPKSLIMNTSGFNMQTYAPIGLQINRGTLISDWSSGSYGRNAFVVNKDGSTKLYSDATSAQTIINNGGEMSFSFGSIVIKNGKTYANDGSLNWKYHSLIGTDLNNNIYLIVTLHAVTYPKVMAQLADLNLQNLIIMDGGGSSQLSYNGDEKWASEDDRSVPDFIVLK
;
A
#
# COMPACT_ATOMS: atom_id res chain seq x y z
N MET A 1 -19.62 47.17 2.09
CA MET A 1 -20.39 46.05 2.64
C MET A 1 -20.64 44.93 1.62
N THR A 2 -20.52 45.18 0.32
CA THR A 2 -20.82 44.20 -0.75
C THR A 2 -19.71 43.20 -1.06
N VAL A 3 -18.44 43.52 -0.74
CA VAL A 3 -17.27 42.66 -1.04
C VAL A 3 -17.16 41.45 -0.09
N ILE A 4 -17.57 41.61 1.18
CA ILE A 4 -17.49 40.52 2.18
C ILE A 4 -18.52 39.43 1.91
N VAL A 5 -19.72 39.78 1.41
CA VAL A 5 -20.78 38.84 1.07
C VAL A 5 -20.35 37.96 -0.13
N THR A 6 -19.66 38.55 -1.11
CA THR A 6 -19.20 37.81 -2.31
C THR A 6 -18.12 36.80 -1.99
N ILE A 7 -17.21 37.12 -1.07
CA ILE A 7 -16.13 36.16 -0.64
C ILE A 7 -16.71 34.99 0.14
N VAL A 8 -17.69 35.23 1.02
CA VAL A 8 -18.33 34.15 1.81
C VAL A 8 -19.12 33.21 0.91
N VAL A 9 -19.80 33.73 -0.12
CA VAL A 9 -20.55 32.92 -1.09
C VAL A 9 -19.59 32.09 -1.96
N PHE A 10 -18.43 32.66 -2.36
CA PHE A 10 -17.45 31.92 -3.15
C PHE A 10 -16.77 30.80 -2.35
N LEU A 11 -16.45 31.02 -1.07
CA LEU A 11 -15.93 29.99 -0.18
C LEU A 11 -16.95 28.90 0.12
N GLY A 12 -18.24 29.25 0.24
CA GLY A 12 -19.33 28.30 0.41
C GLY A 12 -19.55 27.42 -0.81
N ILE A 13 -19.41 27.97 -2.03
CA ILE A 13 -19.57 27.22 -3.29
C ILE A 13 -18.39 26.27 -3.50
N ILE A 14 -17.17 26.68 -3.17
CA ILE A 14 -16.00 25.80 -3.25
C ILE A 14 -16.10 24.67 -2.20
N GLY A 15 -16.53 24.97 -0.99
CA GLY A 15 -16.78 23.96 0.06
C GLY A 15 -17.88 22.98 -0.33
N ALA A 16 -19.00 23.46 -0.83
CA ALA A 16 -20.12 22.62 -1.26
C ALA A 16 -19.80 21.83 -2.54
N GLY A 17 -19.08 22.42 -3.48
CA GLY A 17 -18.62 21.73 -4.69
C GLY A 17 -17.59 20.65 -4.40
N GLY A 18 -16.64 20.92 -3.50
CA GLY A 18 -15.67 19.95 -3.05
C GLY A 18 -16.32 18.79 -2.29
N TYR A 19 -17.28 19.08 -1.41
CA TYR A 19 -18.04 18.07 -0.68
C TYR A 19 -18.94 17.23 -1.61
N TYR A 20 -19.57 17.86 -2.61
CA TYR A 20 -20.39 17.16 -3.59
C TYR A 20 -19.54 16.27 -4.52
N ALA A 21 -18.40 16.77 -4.99
CA ALA A 21 -17.45 15.97 -5.77
C ALA A 21 -16.89 14.80 -4.94
N TYR A 22 -16.54 15.05 -3.68
CA TYR A 22 -16.09 14.01 -2.77
C TYR A 22 -17.16 12.93 -2.57
N ASN A 23 -18.40 13.29 -2.27
CA ASN A 23 -19.47 12.32 -2.10
C ASN A 23 -19.88 11.60 -3.39
N LYS A 24 -19.77 12.25 -4.56
CA LYS A 24 -20.06 11.63 -5.84
C LYS A 24 -18.97 10.64 -6.29
N PHE A 25 -17.71 10.88 -5.87
CA PHE A 25 -16.58 10.04 -6.22
C PHE A 25 -16.13 9.10 -5.09
N PHE A 26 -16.46 9.40 -3.84
CA PHE A 26 -15.97 8.67 -2.67
C PHE A 26 -17.09 8.22 -1.71
N GLY A 27 -18.33 8.72 -1.89
CA GLY A 27 -19.47 8.34 -1.07
C GLY A 27 -20.17 7.10 -1.63
N THR A 28 -19.80 5.93 -1.18
CA THR A 28 -20.65 4.74 -1.34
C THR A 28 -21.67 4.74 -0.23
N THR A 29 -22.96 4.89 -0.56
CA THR A 29 -24.05 4.51 0.32
C THR A 29 -23.89 3.02 0.63
N ALA A 30 -23.60 2.70 1.88
CA ALA A 30 -23.61 1.33 2.37
C ALA A 30 -25.04 0.81 2.32
N GLU A 31 -25.40 0.08 1.28
CA GLU A 31 -26.53 -0.84 1.36
C GLU A 31 -26.11 -2.05 2.20
N SER A 32 -26.80 -2.18 3.33
CA SER A 32 -26.70 -3.29 4.26
C SER A 32 -27.10 -4.59 3.56
N ALA A 33 -26.16 -5.37 3.11
CA ALA A 33 -26.37 -6.77 2.79
C ALA A 33 -26.02 -7.61 4.02
N ASN A 34 -27.02 -7.90 4.83
CA ASN A 34 -26.97 -8.94 5.85
C ASN A 34 -26.82 -10.30 5.16
N SER A 35 -25.65 -10.87 5.17
CA SER A 35 -25.41 -12.27 4.89
C SER A 35 -24.52 -12.86 5.96
N THR A 36 -25.14 -13.29 7.04
CA THR A 36 -24.57 -14.21 8.03
C THR A 36 -24.40 -15.59 7.41
N ASN A 37 -23.22 -15.88 6.87
CA ASN A 37 -22.75 -17.25 6.72
C ASN A 37 -21.35 -17.34 7.33
N ALA A 38 -21.32 -17.63 8.62
CA ALA A 38 -20.11 -18.01 9.32
C ALA A 38 -19.67 -19.40 8.82
N ILE A 39 -18.73 -19.41 7.89
CA ILE A 39 -18.00 -20.63 7.55
C ILE A 39 -17.01 -20.88 8.70
N LYS A 40 -17.35 -21.81 9.58
CA LYS A 40 -16.42 -22.41 10.55
C LYS A 40 -15.36 -23.19 9.75
N THR A 41 -14.26 -22.55 9.42
CA THR A 41 -13.09 -23.25 8.93
C THR A 41 -12.32 -23.79 10.12
N LYS A 42 -12.30 -25.11 10.29
CA LYS A 42 -11.44 -25.79 11.23
C LYS A 42 -9.99 -25.41 10.94
N SER A 43 -9.32 -24.81 11.93
CA SER A 43 -7.88 -24.66 11.98
C SER A 43 -7.22 -26.03 11.78
N LYS A 44 -6.71 -26.30 10.59
CA LYS A 44 -5.69 -27.33 10.41
C LYS A 44 -4.37 -26.71 10.83
N THR A 45 -3.77 -27.23 11.87
CA THR A 45 -2.34 -27.06 12.18
C THR A 45 -1.55 -27.32 10.88
N ALA A 46 -1.09 -26.25 10.26
CA ALA A 46 -0.28 -26.34 9.06
C ALA A 46 1.17 -26.57 9.47
N ASP A 47 1.74 -27.60 8.92
CA ASP A 47 3.14 -27.96 9.00
C ASP A 47 4.07 -26.78 8.77
N ALA A 48 5.02 -26.58 9.69
CA ALA A 48 6.11 -25.63 9.58
C ALA A 48 7.02 -26.05 8.41
N LYS A 49 6.69 -25.61 7.21
CA LYS A 49 7.55 -25.73 6.02
C LYS A 49 7.53 -24.45 5.22
N ALA A 50 8.71 -23.84 5.17
CA ALA A 50 9.17 -22.74 4.33
C ALA A 50 8.67 -21.32 4.69
N GLY A 51 9.53 -20.52 5.29
CA GLY A 51 9.56 -19.06 5.17
C GLY A 51 8.82 -18.25 6.22
N ILE A 52 7.91 -18.81 7.00
CA ILE A 52 7.18 -18.07 8.04
C ILE A 52 7.92 -18.18 9.37
N THR A 53 8.31 -17.06 9.93
CA THR A 53 8.87 -16.99 11.29
C THR A 53 7.85 -16.30 12.19
N LEU A 54 7.30 -17.04 13.15
CA LEU A 54 6.51 -16.46 14.24
C LEU A 54 7.46 -15.75 15.21
N ASN A 55 7.15 -14.48 15.53
CA ASN A 55 7.80 -13.78 16.63
C ASN A 55 7.09 -14.11 17.95
N ASN A 56 7.77 -13.89 19.09
CA ASN A 56 7.21 -14.13 20.43
C ASN A 56 5.97 -13.26 20.74
N ASP A 57 5.72 -12.20 19.95
CA ASP A 57 4.56 -11.32 20.04
C ASP A 57 3.39 -11.75 19.12
N GLY A 58 3.49 -12.94 18.49
CA GLY A 58 2.49 -13.44 17.54
C GLY A 58 2.52 -12.76 16.18
N THR A 59 3.53 -11.93 15.90
CA THR A 59 3.68 -11.22 14.62
C THR A 59 4.31 -12.14 13.58
N GLU A 60 3.62 -12.35 12.48
CA GLU A 60 4.12 -13.19 11.38
C GLU A 60 4.85 -12.36 10.34
N TRP A 61 6.09 -12.76 10.09
CA TRP A 61 6.93 -12.20 9.04
C TRP A 61 7.04 -13.19 7.89
N VAL A 62 6.78 -12.76 6.68
CA VAL A 62 7.02 -13.55 5.48
C VAL A 62 8.39 -13.22 4.90
N GLN A 63 9.23 -14.23 4.68
CA GLN A 63 10.50 -14.07 4.02
C GLN A 63 10.29 -13.91 2.51
N VAL A 64 10.60 -12.73 1.97
CA VAL A 64 10.68 -12.55 0.51
C VAL A 64 11.99 -13.17 0.02
N VAL A 65 11.89 -13.98 -1.01
CA VAL A 65 13.06 -14.63 -1.63
C VAL A 65 13.49 -13.80 -2.83
N SER A 66 14.58 -13.06 -2.64
CA SER A 66 15.25 -12.36 -3.74
C SER A 66 16.40 -13.20 -4.27
N THR A 67 16.62 -13.14 -5.58
CA THR A 67 17.75 -13.81 -6.26
C THR A 67 18.87 -12.81 -6.56
N GLY A 68 19.97 -13.32 -7.12
CA GLY A 68 21.13 -12.49 -7.46
C GLY A 68 21.97 -12.12 -6.23
N LYS A 69 23.03 -11.35 -6.48
CA LYS A 69 23.95 -10.85 -5.45
C LYS A 69 23.82 -9.35 -5.33
N VAL A 70 23.80 -8.84 -4.12
CA VAL A 70 23.81 -7.41 -3.82
C VAL A 70 24.93 -7.05 -2.85
N ASN A 71 25.49 -5.86 -2.99
CA ASN A 71 26.54 -5.38 -2.09
C ASN A 71 25.99 -4.92 -0.73
N LYS A 72 24.72 -4.46 -0.71
CA LYS A 72 24.04 -3.98 0.50
C LYS A 72 22.63 -4.55 0.54
N LYS A 73 22.21 -5.06 1.69
CA LYS A 73 20.84 -5.54 1.92
C LYS A 73 19.82 -4.43 1.68
N VAL A 74 20.04 -3.27 2.25
CA VAL A 74 19.24 -2.05 2.04
C VAL A 74 20.08 -1.02 1.32
N GLN A 75 19.53 -0.42 0.27
CA GLN A 75 20.18 0.62 -0.52
C GLN A 75 19.25 1.80 -0.70
N ASP A 76 19.75 2.99 -0.36
CA ASP A 76 19.13 4.27 -0.70
C ASP A 76 19.49 4.61 -2.15
N LEU A 77 18.47 4.81 -2.98
CA LEU A 77 18.53 5.14 -4.40
C LEU A 77 17.76 6.44 -4.68
N SER A 78 17.50 7.24 -3.63
CA SER A 78 16.71 8.46 -3.73
C SER A 78 17.29 9.46 -4.72
N THR A 79 16.41 10.23 -5.33
CA THR A 79 16.72 11.29 -6.30
C THR A 79 16.22 12.64 -5.77
N ALA A 80 16.29 13.69 -6.57
CA ALA A 80 15.75 14.99 -6.20
C ALA A 80 14.21 15.02 -6.04
N ASP A 81 13.50 14.10 -6.70
CA ASP A 81 12.05 14.07 -6.74
C ASP A 81 11.43 12.84 -6.05
N LEU A 82 12.24 11.83 -5.75
CA LEU A 82 11.77 10.54 -5.22
C LEU A 82 12.62 10.08 -4.04
N VAL A 83 12.00 9.65 -2.95
CA VAL A 83 12.64 8.78 -1.97
C VAL A 83 12.50 7.34 -2.47
N ILE A 84 13.62 6.61 -2.61
CA ILE A 84 13.65 5.25 -3.13
C ILE A 84 14.54 4.38 -2.24
N TYR A 85 13.97 3.36 -1.65
CA TYR A 85 14.71 2.33 -0.92
C TYR A 85 14.51 0.96 -1.55
N ARG A 86 15.62 0.28 -1.90
CA ARG A 86 15.62 -1.12 -2.32
C ARG A 86 16.05 -2.00 -1.15
N ILE A 87 15.35 -3.12 -0.94
CA ILE A 87 15.75 -4.13 0.04
C ILE A 87 15.80 -5.53 -0.59
N HIS A 88 16.89 -6.26 -0.30
CA HIS A 88 17.15 -7.62 -0.78
C HIS A 88 16.82 -8.63 0.32
N ASN A 89 16.09 -9.70 -0.01
CA ASN A 89 15.66 -10.73 0.92
C ASN A 89 15.03 -10.16 2.21
N PRO A 90 14.04 -9.25 2.12
CA PRO A 90 13.42 -8.73 3.32
C PRO A 90 12.50 -9.78 3.96
N LYS A 91 12.33 -9.68 5.27
CA LYS A 91 11.14 -10.17 5.92
C LYS A 91 10.08 -9.08 5.90
N ILE A 92 8.87 -9.42 5.46
CA ILE A 92 7.73 -8.51 5.34
C ILE A 92 6.71 -8.77 6.42
N LEU A 93 6.17 -7.70 6.98
CA LEU A 93 5.01 -7.68 7.85
C LEU A 93 3.97 -6.72 7.28
N LYS A 94 2.69 -7.12 7.36
CA LYS A 94 1.52 -6.28 7.13
C LYS A 94 0.86 -5.91 8.46
N THR A 95 0.46 -4.65 8.65
CA THR A 95 -0.11 -4.20 9.92
C THR A 95 -1.61 -4.40 10.06
N VAL A 96 -2.35 -4.38 8.96
CA VAL A 96 -3.79 -4.66 9.00
C VAL A 96 -4.05 -6.12 9.30
N THR A 97 -4.74 -6.39 10.41
CA THR A 97 -5.15 -7.74 10.83
C THR A 97 -6.66 -7.94 10.81
N SER A 98 -7.42 -6.86 10.72
CA SER A 98 -8.88 -6.84 10.61
C SER A 98 -9.33 -5.52 10.00
N LEU A 99 -10.63 -5.37 9.68
CA LEU A 99 -11.21 -4.11 9.21
C LEU A 99 -11.32 -3.05 10.32
N THR A 100 -11.19 -3.46 11.58
CA THR A 100 -11.25 -2.59 12.75
C THR A 100 -9.87 -2.29 13.35
N THR A 101 -8.80 -2.57 12.61
CA THR A 101 -7.44 -2.22 13.03
C THR A 101 -7.33 -0.71 13.20
N ALA A 102 -6.98 -0.27 14.40
CA ALA A 102 -6.81 1.15 14.70
C ALA A 102 -5.67 1.74 13.86
N PRO A 103 -5.82 2.98 13.37
CA PRO A 103 -4.75 3.67 12.66
C PRO A 103 -3.59 3.95 13.61
N GLN A 104 -2.37 3.94 13.07
CA GLN A 104 -1.13 4.20 13.81
C GLN A 104 -0.34 5.31 13.13
N SER A 105 0.39 6.08 13.92
CA SER A 105 1.32 7.09 13.41
C SER A 105 2.64 6.42 13.00
N MET A 106 3.43 7.10 12.16
CA MET A 106 4.77 6.66 11.80
C MET A 106 5.68 6.56 13.03
N ASP A 107 5.57 7.50 13.99
CA ASP A 107 6.32 7.46 15.24
C ASP A 107 6.06 6.18 16.04
N THR A 108 4.79 5.78 16.14
CA THR A 108 4.43 4.52 16.79
C THR A 108 5.06 3.32 16.07
N MET A 109 5.05 3.36 14.75
CA MET A 109 5.62 2.29 13.92
C MET A 109 7.15 2.26 14.01
N MET A 110 7.83 3.41 14.00
CA MET A 110 9.28 3.51 14.19
C MET A 110 9.70 3.02 15.59
N ALA A 111 8.96 3.38 16.62
CA ALA A 111 9.22 2.91 17.99
C ALA A 111 9.07 1.38 18.11
N LYS A 112 8.07 0.81 17.44
CA LYS A 112 7.82 -0.65 17.43
C LYS A 112 8.80 -1.44 16.57
N TYR A 113 9.26 -0.85 15.46
CA TYR A 113 10.15 -1.49 14.47
C TYR A 113 11.38 -0.62 14.13
N PRO A 114 12.24 -0.29 15.10
CA PRO A 114 13.25 0.78 14.99
C PRO A 114 14.34 0.52 13.95
N LYS A 115 14.52 -0.71 13.49
CA LYS A 115 15.54 -1.09 12.48
C LYS A 115 14.94 -1.47 11.13
N SER A 116 13.67 -1.10 10.90
CA SER A 116 12.94 -1.49 9.71
C SER A 116 12.82 -0.36 8.70
N LEU A 117 12.56 -0.74 7.46
CA LEU A 117 12.04 0.16 6.43
C LEU A 117 10.51 0.06 6.49
N ILE A 118 9.82 1.19 6.64
CA ILE A 118 8.38 1.27 6.90
C ILE A 118 7.76 2.27 5.93
N MET A 119 6.64 1.92 5.31
CA MET A 119 5.88 2.82 4.43
C MET A 119 4.38 2.56 4.58
N ASN A 120 3.55 3.61 4.50
CA ASN A 120 2.11 3.45 4.34
C ASN A 120 1.78 2.70 3.05
N THR A 121 0.65 1.99 3.03
CA THR A 121 0.31 1.16 1.86
C THR A 121 -1.14 1.28 1.42
N SER A 122 -2.02 0.44 1.94
CA SER A 122 -3.40 0.35 1.46
C SER A 122 -4.19 1.63 1.71
N GLY A 123 -5.01 2.04 0.75
CA GLY A 123 -5.96 3.11 0.96
C GLY A 123 -7.05 2.70 1.95
N PHE A 124 -7.73 3.67 2.53
CA PHE A 124 -8.72 3.43 3.57
C PHE A 124 -9.86 4.46 3.53
N ASN A 125 -10.96 4.12 4.15
CA ASN A 125 -12.06 5.04 4.36
C ASN A 125 -11.70 6.01 5.50
N MET A 126 -11.68 7.31 5.21
CA MET A 126 -11.27 8.36 6.16
C MET A 126 -12.18 8.49 7.40
N GLN A 127 -13.40 7.94 7.35
CA GLN A 127 -14.36 8.00 8.48
C GLN A 127 -14.27 6.78 9.38
N THR A 128 -14.01 5.60 8.80
CA THR A 128 -14.04 4.31 9.51
C THR A 128 -12.67 3.69 9.69
N TYR A 129 -11.65 4.20 8.99
CA TYR A 129 -10.31 3.64 8.87
C TYR A 129 -10.26 2.22 8.27
N ALA A 130 -11.38 1.72 7.76
CA ALA A 130 -11.42 0.43 7.08
C ALA A 130 -10.60 0.47 5.79
N PRO A 131 -9.62 -0.41 5.59
CA PRO A 131 -8.84 -0.50 4.35
C PRO A 131 -9.72 -0.78 3.13
N ILE A 132 -9.31 -0.23 1.98
CA ILE A 132 -10.02 -0.36 0.71
C ILE A 132 -9.34 -1.44 -0.15
N GLY A 133 -10.16 -2.28 -0.79
CA GLY A 133 -9.72 -3.32 -1.72
C GLY A 133 -9.27 -4.61 -1.05
N LEU A 134 -8.56 -5.43 -1.79
CA LEU A 134 -8.15 -6.76 -1.36
C LEU A 134 -7.20 -6.70 -0.16
N GLN A 135 -7.66 -7.21 0.96
CA GLN A 135 -6.87 -7.34 2.17
C GLN A 135 -6.76 -8.81 2.56
N ILE A 136 -5.57 -9.35 2.37
CA ILE A 136 -5.18 -10.68 2.86
C ILE A 136 -4.07 -10.47 3.89
N ASN A 137 -4.16 -11.15 5.03
CA ASN A 137 -3.07 -11.23 5.99
C ASN A 137 -3.04 -12.63 6.60
N ARG A 138 -1.87 -13.25 6.64
CA ARG A 138 -1.67 -14.62 7.10
C ARG A 138 -2.54 -15.63 6.32
N GLY A 139 -2.67 -15.45 5.01
CA GLY A 139 -3.53 -16.27 4.17
C GLY A 139 -5.02 -16.18 4.49
N THR A 140 -5.42 -15.25 5.36
CA THR A 140 -6.82 -15.00 5.72
C THR A 140 -7.35 -13.80 4.96
N LEU A 141 -8.52 -13.94 4.35
CA LEU A 141 -9.23 -12.83 3.72
C LEU A 141 -9.84 -11.92 4.78
N ILE A 142 -9.42 -10.65 4.81
CA ILE A 142 -9.96 -9.61 5.69
C ILE A 142 -11.02 -8.80 4.95
N SER A 143 -10.73 -8.40 3.69
CA SER A 143 -11.63 -7.67 2.80
C SER A 143 -11.40 -8.08 1.36
N ASP A 144 -12.46 -8.14 0.57
CA ASP A 144 -12.41 -8.45 -0.85
C ASP A 144 -12.19 -7.18 -1.70
N TRP A 145 -12.10 -7.35 -3.02
CA TRP A 145 -11.95 -6.27 -3.97
C TRP A 145 -12.99 -5.17 -3.80
N SER A 146 -12.56 -3.93 -3.98
CA SER A 146 -13.47 -2.79 -3.98
C SER A 146 -14.31 -2.74 -5.26
N SER A 147 -15.57 -2.35 -5.14
CA SER A 147 -16.43 -2.02 -6.28
C SER A 147 -16.18 -0.61 -6.83
N GLY A 148 -15.42 0.23 -6.10
CA GLY A 148 -15.09 1.60 -6.49
C GLY A 148 -13.93 1.68 -7.48
N SER A 149 -13.46 2.90 -7.75
CA SER A 149 -12.34 3.18 -8.66
C SER A 149 -10.98 2.76 -8.09
N TYR A 150 -10.85 2.72 -6.76
CA TYR A 150 -9.64 2.31 -6.04
C TYR A 150 -9.79 0.92 -5.43
N GLY A 151 -8.67 0.26 -5.13
CA GLY A 151 -8.68 -1.06 -4.50
C GLY A 151 -9.02 -2.20 -5.45
N ARG A 152 -8.82 -2.00 -6.75
CA ARG A 152 -9.02 -3.02 -7.81
C ARG A 152 -7.72 -3.71 -8.24
N ASN A 153 -6.60 -3.32 -7.67
CA ASN A 153 -5.28 -3.93 -7.89
C ASN A 153 -4.59 -4.13 -6.55
N ALA A 154 -3.75 -5.15 -6.46
CA ALA A 154 -3.01 -5.46 -5.25
C ALA A 154 -1.61 -5.99 -5.55
N PHE A 155 -0.68 -5.62 -4.69
CA PHE A 155 0.60 -6.28 -4.52
C PHE A 155 0.43 -7.42 -3.53
N VAL A 156 0.78 -8.62 -3.93
CA VAL A 156 0.64 -9.84 -3.12
C VAL A 156 1.99 -10.44 -2.85
N VAL A 157 2.22 -10.80 -1.60
CA VAL A 157 3.35 -11.61 -1.14
C VAL A 157 2.84 -13.02 -0.88
N ASN A 158 3.46 -14.01 -1.50
CA ASN A 158 3.09 -15.41 -1.36
C ASN A 158 3.88 -16.08 -0.22
N LYS A 159 3.37 -17.21 0.29
CA LYS A 159 4.01 -18.02 1.34
C LYS A 159 5.42 -18.49 0.99
N ASP A 160 5.68 -18.70 -0.30
CA ASP A 160 6.99 -19.11 -0.82
C ASP A 160 7.99 -17.95 -0.94
N GLY A 161 7.58 -16.72 -0.59
CA GLY A 161 8.38 -15.51 -0.66
C GLY A 161 8.43 -14.87 -2.04
N SER A 162 7.71 -15.39 -3.03
CA SER A 162 7.50 -14.72 -4.31
C SER A 162 6.50 -13.57 -4.20
N THR A 163 6.56 -12.63 -5.14
CA THR A 163 5.64 -11.50 -5.19
C THR A 163 4.93 -11.42 -6.53
N LYS A 164 3.69 -10.92 -6.54
CA LYS A 164 2.89 -10.80 -7.76
C LYS A 164 1.88 -9.67 -7.68
N LEU A 165 1.60 -9.05 -8.83
CA LEU A 165 0.48 -8.12 -8.98
C LEU A 165 -0.77 -8.85 -9.49
N TYR A 166 -1.88 -8.60 -8.82
CA TYR A 166 -3.20 -9.06 -9.22
C TYR A 166 -4.14 -7.87 -9.45
N SER A 167 -5.17 -8.10 -10.24
CA SER A 167 -6.34 -7.23 -10.35
C SER A 167 -7.59 -7.99 -9.92
N ASP A 168 -8.70 -7.27 -9.79
CA ASP A 168 -10.03 -7.80 -9.46
C ASP A 168 -10.59 -8.82 -10.48
N ALA A 169 -9.91 -9.00 -11.60
CA ALA A 169 -10.19 -10.12 -12.52
C ALA A 169 -9.86 -11.50 -11.92
N THR A 170 -9.11 -11.55 -10.81
CA THR A 170 -8.77 -12.78 -10.08
C THR A 170 -9.45 -12.74 -8.71
N SER A 171 -10.28 -13.73 -8.40
CA SER A 171 -10.95 -13.77 -7.08
C SER A 171 -9.96 -13.88 -5.93
N ALA A 172 -10.31 -13.29 -4.78
CA ALA A 172 -9.51 -13.37 -3.56
C ALA A 172 -9.21 -14.83 -3.16
N GLN A 173 -10.20 -15.72 -3.29
CA GLN A 173 -10.02 -17.13 -2.97
C GLN A 173 -8.99 -17.81 -3.89
N THR A 174 -8.99 -17.48 -5.18
CA THR A 174 -7.97 -17.98 -6.13
C THR A 174 -6.58 -17.52 -5.72
N ILE A 175 -6.42 -16.24 -5.31
CA ILE A 175 -5.14 -15.70 -4.85
C ILE A 175 -4.64 -16.43 -3.62
N ILE A 176 -5.52 -16.66 -2.63
CA ILE A 176 -5.19 -17.41 -1.39
C ILE A 176 -4.81 -18.86 -1.73
N ASN A 177 -5.58 -19.53 -2.59
CA ASN A 177 -5.30 -20.91 -3.01
C ASN A 177 -3.95 -21.03 -3.77
N ASN A 178 -3.53 -19.96 -4.46
CA ASN A 178 -2.23 -19.86 -5.11
C ASN A 178 -1.09 -19.48 -4.16
N GLY A 179 -1.35 -19.44 -2.85
CA GLY A 179 -0.36 -19.18 -1.82
C GLY A 179 -0.30 -17.73 -1.35
N GLY A 180 -1.23 -16.87 -1.75
CA GLY A 180 -1.28 -15.47 -1.27
C GLY A 180 -1.35 -15.38 0.24
N GLU A 181 -0.33 -14.75 0.85
CA GLU A 181 -0.18 -14.64 2.30
C GLU A 181 -0.51 -13.24 2.80
N MET A 182 -0.05 -12.21 2.06
CA MET A 182 -0.32 -10.80 2.34
C MET A 182 -0.68 -10.07 1.06
N SER A 183 -1.61 -9.11 1.14
CA SER A 183 -1.91 -8.20 0.04
C SER A 183 -1.94 -6.75 0.51
N PHE A 184 -1.49 -5.85 -0.36
CA PHE A 184 -1.53 -4.40 -0.21
C PHE A 184 -2.25 -3.85 -1.43
N SER A 185 -3.30 -3.06 -1.24
CA SER A 185 -4.20 -2.68 -2.32
C SER A 185 -4.58 -1.21 -2.27
N PHE A 186 -4.51 -0.54 -3.43
CA PHE A 186 -5.10 0.78 -3.61
C PHE A 186 -5.21 1.18 -5.09
N GLY A 187 -4.13 1.72 -5.68
CA GLY A 187 -4.13 2.44 -6.95
C GLY A 187 -3.87 1.58 -8.17
N SER A 188 -3.44 2.23 -9.23
CA SER A 188 -3.19 1.61 -10.53
C SER A 188 -1.87 0.87 -10.58
N ILE A 189 -1.82 -0.18 -11.40
CA ILE A 189 -0.57 -0.82 -11.79
C ILE A 189 0.13 0.07 -12.82
N VAL A 190 1.38 0.44 -12.54
CA VAL A 190 2.23 1.26 -13.42
C VAL A 190 3.10 0.39 -14.31
N ILE A 191 3.72 -0.66 -13.73
CA ILE A 191 4.52 -1.64 -14.45
C ILE A 191 4.06 -3.04 -14.03
N LYS A 192 3.90 -3.95 -14.99
CA LYS A 192 3.60 -5.36 -14.74
C LYS A 192 4.38 -6.22 -15.71
N ASN A 193 5.16 -7.17 -15.17
CA ASN A 193 6.04 -8.05 -15.93
C ASN A 193 6.99 -7.27 -16.88
N GLY A 194 7.56 -6.17 -16.39
CA GLY A 194 8.45 -5.30 -17.16
C GLY A 194 7.75 -4.42 -18.21
N LYS A 195 6.44 -4.54 -18.36
CA LYS A 195 5.67 -3.72 -19.29
C LYS A 195 5.03 -2.54 -18.59
N THR A 196 5.32 -1.35 -19.06
CA THR A 196 4.71 -0.11 -18.59
C THR A 196 3.28 0.04 -19.11
N TYR A 197 2.38 0.41 -18.23
CA TYR A 197 1.00 0.75 -18.56
C TYR A 197 0.87 2.25 -18.82
N ALA A 198 -0.14 2.64 -19.58
CA ALA A 198 -0.42 4.05 -19.85
C ALA A 198 -0.73 4.79 -18.54
N ASN A 199 -0.32 6.04 -18.49
CA ASN A 199 -0.67 6.93 -17.39
C ASN A 199 -2.18 7.19 -17.37
N ASP A 200 -2.83 6.88 -16.28
CA ASP A 200 -4.24 7.20 -16.02
C ASP A 200 -4.42 8.56 -15.29
N GLY A 201 -3.34 9.33 -15.15
CA GLY A 201 -3.31 10.60 -14.42
C GLY A 201 -3.00 10.46 -12.93
N SER A 202 -2.97 9.25 -12.38
CA SER A 202 -2.78 9.04 -10.92
C SER A 202 -1.41 9.48 -10.41
N LEU A 203 -0.38 9.51 -11.25
CA LEU A 203 0.96 10.00 -10.88
C LEU A 203 1.16 11.52 -11.05
N ASN A 204 0.13 12.26 -11.42
CA ASN A 204 0.19 13.72 -11.49
C ASN A 204 -0.20 14.40 -10.15
N TRP A 205 -0.42 13.63 -9.11
CA TRP A 205 -0.74 14.10 -7.78
C TRP A 205 0.52 14.49 -7.01
N LYS A 206 0.33 15.20 -5.90
CA LYS A 206 1.39 15.81 -5.14
C LYS A 206 2.32 14.77 -4.49
N TYR A 207 1.76 13.76 -3.85
CA TYR A 207 2.51 12.69 -3.17
C TYR A 207 1.90 11.34 -3.49
N HIS A 208 2.76 10.35 -3.72
CA HIS A 208 2.37 8.96 -3.92
C HIS A 208 3.35 8.04 -3.21
N SER A 209 2.81 7.01 -2.58
CA SER A 209 3.59 5.85 -2.16
C SER A 209 3.45 4.75 -3.20
N LEU A 210 4.54 4.04 -3.52
CA LEU A 210 4.55 2.97 -4.50
C LEU A 210 5.36 1.78 -3.98
N ILE A 211 4.94 0.58 -4.39
CA ILE A 211 5.69 -0.66 -4.17
C ILE A 211 6.14 -1.19 -5.53
N GLY A 212 7.43 -1.49 -5.65
CA GLY A 212 8.02 -2.09 -6.86
C GLY A 212 8.81 -3.36 -6.58
N THR A 213 9.01 -4.15 -7.64
CA THR A 213 9.95 -5.29 -7.63
C THR A 213 10.73 -5.34 -8.93
N ASP A 214 11.99 -5.82 -8.87
CA ASP A 214 12.81 -6.11 -10.04
C ASP A 214 12.78 -7.61 -10.40
N LEU A 215 13.55 -8.01 -11.43
CA LEU A 215 13.69 -9.42 -11.86
C LEU A 215 14.24 -10.34 -10.76
N ASN A 216 14.95 -9.79 -9.80
CA ASN A 216 15.51 -10.55 -8.69
C ASN A 216 14.57 -10.62 -7.49
N ASN A 217 13.33 -10.15 -7.63
CA ASN A 217 12.34 -10.06 -6.55
C ASN A 217 12.81 -9.20 -5.35
N ASN A 218 13.72 -8.23 -5.57
CA ASN A 218 14.01 -7.20 -4.58
C ASN A 218 12.78 -6.29 -4.44
N ILE A 219 12.52 -5.83 -3.22
CA ILE A 219 11.40 -4.90 -2.95
C ILE A 219 11.93 -3.46 -3.01
N TYR A 220 11.16 -2.61 -3.67
CA TYR A 220 11.36 -1.16 -3.71
C TYR A 220 10.19 -0.47 -3.03
N LEU A 221 10.48 0.38 -2.04
CA LEU A 221 9.51 1.33 -1.49
C LEU A 221 9.89 2.72 -1.99
N ILE A 222 8.91 3.41 -2.56
CA ILE A 222 9.11 4.68 -3.26
C ILE A 222 8.06 5.68 -2.81
N VAL A 223 8.48 6.94 -2.56
CA VAL A 223 7.58 8.07 -2.30
C VAL A 223 7.97 9.23 -3.19
N THR A 224 6.98 9.85 -3.86
CA THR A 224 7.20 11.10 -4.62
C THR A 224 7.21 12.28 -3.66
N LEU A 225 8.20 13.19 -3.79
CA LEU A 225 8.41 14.30 -2.85
C LEU A 225 7.52 15.52 -3.12
N HIS A 226 6.94 15.61 -4.32
CA HIS A 226 6.05 16.70 -4.76
C HIS A 226 5.26 16.28 -5.99
N ALA A 227 4.45 17.17 -6.55
CA ALA A 227 3.76 16.92 -7.80
C ALA A 227 4.78 16.71 -8.93
N VAL A 228 4.91 15.47 -9.37
CA VAL A 228 5.82 15.05 -10.44
C VAL A 228 5.00 14.53 -11.61
N THR A 229 5.40 14.86 -12.83
CA THR A 229 4.74 14.30 -14.01
C THR A 229 5.10 12.83 -14.20
N TYR A 230 4.17 12.05 -14.72
CA TYR A 230 4.39 10.63 -15.02
C TYR A 230 5.68 10.37 -15.83
N PRO A 231 5.99 11.08 -16.94
CA PRO A 231 7.22 10.87 -17.69
C PRO A 231 8.49 11.11 -16.84
N LYS A 232 8.45 12.09 -15.93
CA LYS A 232 9.60 12.40 -15.06
C LYS A 232 9.82 11.30 -14.02
N VAL A 233 8.75 10.77 -13.43
CA VAL A 233 8.85 9.59 -12.53
C VAL A 233 9.42 8.41 -13.28
N MET A 234 8.88 8.07 -14.44
CA MET A 234 9.34 6.92 -15.23
C MET A 234 10.79 7.04 -15.68
N ALA A 235 11.24 8.25 -16.04
CA ALA A 235 12.65 8.49 -16.39
C ALA A 235 13.60 8.22 -15.21
N GLN A 236 13.22 8.60 -13.99
CA GLN A 236 14.03 8.37 -12.79
C GLN A 236 14.03 6.91 -12.32
N LEU A 237 13.01 6.13 -12.68
CA LEU A 237 12.91 4.71 -12.35
C LEU A 237 13.50 3.79 -13.43
N ALA A 238 13.87 4.32 -14.60
CA ALA A 238 14.26 3.53 -15.77
C ALA A 238 15.43 2.56 -15.49
N ASP A 239 16.47 3.03 -14.81
CA ASP A 239 17.68 2.23 -14.50
C ASP A 239 17.43 1.16 -13.42
N LEU A 240 16.29 1.21 -12.71
CA LEU A 240 15.96 0.21 -11.70
C LEU A 240 15.46 -1.11 -12.31
N ASN A 241 15.14 -1.13 -13.61
CA ASN A 241 14.65 -2.30 -14.33
C ASN A 241 13.49 -3.01 -13.62
N LEU A 242 12.53 -2.23 -13.12
CA LEU A 242 11.40 -2.75 -12.36
C LEU A 242 10.54 -3.69 -13.21
N GLN A 243 10.19 -4.81 -12.64
CA GLN A 243 9.26 -5.77 -13.24
C GLN A 243 7.81 -5.46 -12.84
N ASN A 244 7.61 -5.01 -11.61
CA ASN A 244 6.30 -4.62 -11.13
C ASN A 244 6.41 -3.28 -10.41
N LEU A 245 5.39 -2.44 -10.57
CA LEU A 245 5.23 -1.18 -9.85
C LEU A 245 3.74 -0.88 -9.71
N ILE A 246 3.29 -0.62 -8.50
CA ILE A 246 1.91 -0.30 -8.17
C ILE A 246 1.84 0.90 -7.25
N ILE A 247 0.84 1.75 -7.46
CA ILE A 247 0.55 2.91 -6.62
C ILE A 247 -0.19 2.45 -5.37
N MET A 248 0.27 2.93 -4.22
CA MET A 248 -0.37 2.80 -2.93
C MET A 248 -1.06 4.11 -2.52
N ASP A 249 -1.61 4.17 -1.32
CA ASP A 249 -2.25 5.38 -0.81
C ASP A 249 -1.28 6.56 -0.77
N GLY A 250 -1.78 7.72 -1.15
CA GLY A 250 -1.01 8.92 -1.41
C GLY A 250 -1.50 10.14 -0.63
N GLY A 251 -1.10 11.33 -1.09
CA GLY A 251 -1.43 12.60 -0.45
C GLY A 251 -0.92 12.66 0.99
N GLY A 252 -1.76 13.09 1.92
CA GLY A 252 -1.43 13.18 3.34
C GLY A 252 -1.13 11.83 4.02
N SER A 253 -1.40 10.70 3.37
CA SER A 253 -1.02 9.38 3.90
C SER A 253 0.42 8.98 3.56
N SER A 254 1.07 9.65 2.58
CA SER A 254 2.42 9.28 2.12
C SER A 254 3.47 9.52 3.20
N GLN A 255 4.09 8.44 3.67
CA GLN A 255 5.12 8.48 4.70
C GLN A 255 6.05 7.26 4.59
N LEU A 256 7.34 7.49 4.82
CA LEU A 256 8.36 6.45 4.76
C LEU A 256 9.44 6.69 5.81
N SER A 257 9.82 5.65 6.54
CA SER A 257 10.93 5.69 7.49
C SER A 257 11.91 4.55 7.27
N TYR A 258 13.16 4.75 7.64
CA TYR A 258 14.18 3.72 7.66
C TYR A 258 15.12 3.88 8.85
N ASN A 259 15.31 2.78 9.58
CA ASN A 259 16.22 2.69 10.72
C ASN A 259 15.94 3.72 11.83
N GLY A 260 14.67 4.00 12.08
CA GLY A 260 14.21 4.95 13.08
C GLY A 260 14.26 6.41 12.64
N ASP A 261 14.64 6.69 11.40
CA ASP A 261 14.62 8.03 10.81
C ASP A 261 13.48 8.12 9.80
N GLU A 262 12.69 9.18 9.91
CA GLU A 262 11.69 9.52 8.92
C GLU A 262 12.35 10.07 7.66
N LYS A 263 12.18 9.40 6.53
CA LYS A 263 12.75 9.77 5.23
C LYS A 263 11.80 10.62 4.40
N TRP A 264 10.52 10.45 4.65
CA TRP A 264 9.44 11.30 4.18
C TRP A 264 8.32 11.34 5.21
N ALA A 265 8.00 12.54 5.70
CA ALA A 265 6.93 12.79 6.65
C ALA A 265 5.58 12.97 5.94
N SER A 266 4.52 12.51 6.57
CA SER A 266 3.16 12.88 6.19
C SER A 266 2.97 14.39 6.30
N GLU A 267 2.24 15.01 5.36
CA GLU A 267 1.96 16.46 5.42
C GLU A 267 1.12 16.89 6.61
N ASP A 268 0.33 16.00 7.18
CA ASP A 268 -0.64 16.27 8.24
C ASP A 268 -0.51 15.29 9.43
N ASP A 269 0.66 14.65 9.59
CA ASP A 269 0.95 13.63 10.62
C ASP A 269 -0.12 12.53 10.70
N ARG A 270 -0.70 12.20 9.54
CA ARG A 270 -1.84 11.30 9.47
C ARG A 270 -1.49 9.90 9.93
N SER A 271 -2.25 9.40 10.90
CA SER A 271 -2.24 7.98 11.24
C SER A 271 -2.97 7.19 10.17
N VAL A 272 -2.43 6.03 9.80
CA VAL A 272 -3.00 5.14 8.77
C VAL A 272 -3.16 3.72 9.32
N PRO A 273 -4.13 2.94 8.81
CA PRO A 273 -4.39 1.59 9.33
C PRO A 273 -3.42 0.54 8.80
N ASP A 274 -2.73 0.79 7.67
CA ASP A 274 -1.92 -0.23 7.00
C ASP A 274 -0.54 0.28 6.60
N PHE A 275 0.48 -0.42 7.10
CA PHE A 275 1.88 -0.25 6.72
C PHE A 275 2.47 -1.56 6.21
N ILE A 276 3.41 -1.45 5.29
CA ILE A 276 4.40 -2.49 5.01
C ILE A 276 5.64 -2.23 5.86
N VAL A 277 6.08 -3.25 6.59
CA VAL A 277 7.29 -3.21 7.41
C VAL A 277 8.28 -4.24 6.86
N LEU A 278 9.48 -3.80 6.55
CA LEU A 278 10.55 -4.63 5.96
C LEU A 278 11.78 -4.64 6.87
N LYS A 279 12.38 -5.82 7.09
CA LYS A 279 13.64 -5.99 7.83
C LYS A 279 14.59 -7.02 7.21
#